data_0abf88be27e8c9efa1d10c1e8384f3ef
#
_entry.id   0abf88be27e8c9efa1d10c1e8384f3ef
#
_cell.length_a   1.000
_cell.length_b   1.000
_cell.length_c   1.000
_cell.angle_alpha   90.00
_cell.angle_beta   90.00
_cell.angle_gamma   90.00
#
_symmetry.space_group_name_H-M   'P 1'
#
loop_
_entity.id
_entity.type
_entity.pdbx_description
1 polymer ?
#
loop_
_entity_poly.entity_id
_entity_poly.type
_entity_poly.pdbx_seq_one_letter_code
_entity_poly.pdbx_strand_id
1 'polypeptide(L)'
;MKRKVNFSVCITLSLFLLFLPVYGQQSGDQPCFKQRPALVFPGALRATMLGAAQAGQRIVAVGDHGVVLLSDDQGKTFRQAKAVPTRVTLNAVSFANDKEGWAVGHLGVVLHTVDGGETWGMQRDDLSSDRPLFTVWFRGNALGFAGGLWGLLLKTTNGGTSWEEVKLPVTQGRKKAEKNLFALFSNQKGDLFIAAERGTVFKSADGGQTWKEIATGIPATLWTGVALKSGTLIVAGLRGRIMRSEDGGEHWIEVNSGTKSSITGITELADGRILAVGLDGVSLQSSDDGRNFSVSSRPDRMALTAVVSSAQRDIPVIFSENGPVAVK
;
A
#
# COMPACT_ATOMS: atom_id res chain seq x y z
N MET A 1 -87.69 7.02 -60.41
CA MET A 1 -86.77 6.29 -59.55
C MET A 1 -85.36 6.30 -60.21
N LYS A 2 -84.45 7.15 -59.72
CA LYS A 2 -83.12 7.29 -60.27
C LYS A 2 -82.10 6.86 -59.21
N ARG A 3 -81.36 5.79 -59.44
CA ARG A 3 -80.27 5.32 -58.63
C ARG A 3 -79.04 6.12 -58.95
N LYS A 4 -78.45 6.79 -57.95
CA LYS A 4 -77.11 7.39 -58.05
C LYS A 4 -76.08 6.35 -57.72
N VAL A 5 -75.06 6.18 -58.54
CA VAL A 5 -73.92 5.38 -58.32
C VAL A 5 -72.83 6.34 -57.80
N ASN A 6 -72.35 6.09 -56.60
CA ASN A 6 -71.17 6.79 -56.07
C ASN A 6 -69.91 6.01 -56.34
N PHE A 7 -68.99 6.61 -57.06
CA PHE A 7 -67.61 6.14 -57.25
C PHE A 7 -66.77 6.62 -56.02
N SER A 8 -66.29 5.67 -55.28
CA SER A 8 -65.35 5.89 -54.21
C SER A 8 -63.97 5.65 -54.74
N VAL A 9 -63.14 6.69 -54.83
CA VAL A 9 -61.73 6.57 -55.19
C VAL A 9 -60.95 6.28 -53.91
N CYS A 10 -60.37 5.06 -53.83
CA CYS A 10 -59.40 4.67 -52.78
C CYS A 10 -58.03 5.20 -53.19
N ILE A 11 -57.51 6.19 -52.48
CA ILE A 11 -56.12 6.63 -52.55
C ILE A 11 -55.33 5.80 -51.57
N THR A 12 -54.55 4.84 -52.06
CA THR A 12 -53.60 4.10 -51.25
C THR A 12 -52.34 4.93 -51.06
N LEU A 13 -52.17 5.44 -49.83
CA LEU A 13 -50.98 6.14 -49.40
C LEU A 13 -49.89 5.08 -49.03
N SER A 14 -48.94 4.87 -49.96
CA SER A 14 -47.76 4.00 -49.70
C SER A 14 -46.80 4.75 -48.80
N LEU A 15 -46.72 4.30 -47.52
CA LEU A 15 -45.75 4.80 -46.56
C LEU A 15 -44.37 4.14 -46.84
N PHE A 16 -43.47 4.88 -47.49
CA PHE A 16 -42.06 4.48 -47.61
C PHE A 16 -41.39 4.71 -46.23
N LEU A 17 -41.21 3.63 -45.45
CA LEU A 17 -40.31 3.61 -44.30
C LEU A 17 -38.87 3.63 -44.78
N LEU A 18 -38.24 4.79 -44.72
CA LEU A 18 -36.81 4.95 -44.87
C LEU A 18 -36.12 4.31 -43.66
N PHE A 19 -35.59 3.10 -43.81
CA PHE A 19 -34.60 2.56 -42.87
C PHE A 19 -33.32 3.36 -42.98
N LEU A 20 -33.12 4.29 -42.06
CA LEU A 20 -31.79 4.88 -41.83
C LEU A 20 -30.94 3.79 -41.16
N PRO A 21 -29.72 3.51 -41.67
CA PRO A 21 -28.82 2.63 -40.96
C PRO A 21 -28.47 3.29 -39.62
N VAL A 22 -28.80 2.61 -38.53
CA VAL A 22 -28.27 2.93 -37.20
C VAL A 22 -26.77 2.68 -37.31
N TYR A 23 -26.02 3.76 -37.44
CA TYR A 23 -24.58 3.71 -37.24
C TYR A 23 -24.36 3.23 -35.80
N GLY A 24 -23.92 2.00 -35.66
CA GLY A 24 -23.46 1.47 -34.39
C GLY A 24 -22.45 2.45 -33.81
N GLN A 25 -22.68 2.91 -32.58
CA GLN A 25 -21.66 3.59 -31.81
C GLN A 25 -20.44 2.69 -31.84
N GLN A 26 -19.42 3.14 -32.55
CA GLN A 26 -18.06 2.65 -32.32
C GLN A 26 -17.83 2.83 -30.83
N SER A 27 -17.66 1.73 -30.12
CA SER A 27 -17.08 1.72 -28.81
C SER A 27 -15.77 2.48 -28.93
N GLY A 28 -15.80 3.75 -28.55
CA GLY A 28 -14.60 4.57 -28.52
C GLY A 28 -13.57 3.81 -27.73
N ASP A 29 -12.44 3.54 -28.34
CA ASP A 29 -11.25 3.05 -27.66
C ASP A 29 -11.06 3.95 -26.43
N GLN A 30 -11.42 3.43 -25.26
CA GLN A 30 -11.03 4.05 -24.00
C GLN A 30 -9.51 4.21 -24.10
N PRO A 31 -8.96 5.40 -23.90
CA PRO A 31 -7.53 5.57 -24.00
C PRO A 31 -6.89 4.60 -23.01
N CYS A 32 -6.34 3.51 -23.54
CA CYS A 32 -5.67 2.50 -22.74
C CYS A 32 -4.53 3.23 -22.01
N PHE A 33 -4.62 3.30 -20.67
CA PHE A 33 -3.55 3.90 -19.87
C PHE A 33 -2.26 3.14 -20.18
N LYS A 34 -1.28 3.84 -20.72
CA LYS A 34 -0.01 3.25 -21.12
C LYS A 34 1.04 3.60 -20.05
N GLN A 35 1.64 2.59 -19.46
CA GLN A 35 2.76 2.79 -18.54
C GLN A 35 3.88 3.61 -19.20
N ARG A 36 4.41 4.56 -18.43
CA ARG A 36 5.54 5.39 -18.84
C ARG A 36 6.60 5.35 -17.75
N PRO A 37 7.90 5.30 -18.10
CA PRO A 37 8.97 5.32 -17.11
C PRO A 37 8.94 6.59 -16.25
N ALA A 38 9.34 6.49 -15.01
CA ALA A 38 9.58 7.64 -14.14
C ALA A 38 10.61 8.60 -14.77
N LEU A 39 10.46 9.87 -14.49
CA LEU A 39 11.44 10.88 -14.89
C LEU A 39 12.56 10.95 -13.86
N VAL A 40 13.79 11.06 -14.33
CA VAL A 40 14.93 11.45 -13.49
C VAL A 40 15.03 12.97 -13.56
N PHE A 41 14.92 13.66 -12.42
CA PHE A 41 14.91 15.11 -12.36
C PHE A 41 15.44 15.63 -10.99
N PRO A 42 16.01 16.84 -10.95
CA PRO A 42 16.64 17.38 -9.73
C PRO A 42 15.67 17.51 -8.54
N GLY A 43 14.38 17.68 -8.80
CA GLY A 43 13.34 17.81 -7.78
C GLY A 43 12.90 16.52 -7.12
N ALA A 44 13.35 15.35 -7.60
CA ALA A 44 12.94 14.05 -7.08
C ALA A 44 13.17 13.88 -5.56
N LEU A 45 14.19 14.54 -5.01
CA LEU A 45 14.47 14.54 -3.56
C LEU A 45 13.40 15.24 -2.71
N ARG A 46 12.45 15.92 -3.34
CA ARG A 46 11.31 16.58 -2.67
C ARG A 46 9.98 15.89 -2.99
N ALA A 47 10.01 14.75 -3.66
CA ALA A 47 8.79 13.97 -3.90
C ALA A 47 8.26 13.41 -2.57
N THR A 48 6.95 13.30 -2.44
CA THR A 48 6.31 12.59 -1.33
C THR A 48 6.78 11.14 -1.33
N MET A 49 7.39 10.70 -0.24
CA MET A 49 7.84 9.32 -0.08
C MET A 49 6.85 8.59 0.83
N LEU A 50 6.35 7.43 0.41
CA LEU A 50 5.28 6.71 1.09
C LEU A 50 5.72 5.42 1.76
N GLY A 51 6.79 4.81 1.28
CA GLY A 51 7.35 3.58 1.84
C GLY A 51 8.87 3.60 1.83
N ALA A 52 9.48 2.92 2.79
CA ALA A 52 10.93 2.74 2.83
C ALA A 52 11.31 1.38 3.42
N ALA A 53 12.41 0.83 2.95
CA ALA A 53 12.98 -0.42 3.43
C ALA A 53 14.51 -0.40 3.39
N GLN A 54 15.13 -1.31 4.14
CA GLN A 54 16.56 -1.59 4.05
C GLN A 54 16.84 -2.67 3.00
N ALA A 55 17.85 -2.43 2.17
CA ALA A 55 18.49 -3.39 1.28
C ALA A 55 19.95 -3.57 1.75
N GLY A 56 20.16 -4.40 2.75
CA GLY A 56 21.46 -4.49 3.45
C GLY A 56 21.83 -3.17 4.13
N GLN A 57 22.87 -2.49 3.64
CA GLN A 57 23.31 -1.19 4.14
C GLN A 57 22.59 0.00 3.48
N ARG A 58 21.97 -0.25 2.33
CA ARG A 58 21.27 0.75 1.56
C ARG A 58 19.86 0.98 2.12
N ILE A 59 19.41 2.24 2.09
CA ILE A 59 18.02 2.59 2.30
C ILE A 59 17.39 2.88 0.94
N VAL A 60 16.23 2.29 0.69
CA VAL A 60 15.43 2.47 -0.51
C VAL A 60 14.08 3.04 -0.10
N ALA A 61 13.71 4.18 -0.67
CA ALA A 61 12.39 4.79 -0.44
C ALA A 61 11.64 4.93 -1.75
N VAL A 62 10.32 4.76 -1.71
CA VAL A 62 9.42 4.83 -2.87
C VAL A 62 8.30 5.82 -2.62
N GLY A 63 7.80 6.46 -3.67
CA GLY A 63 6.76 7.47 -3.51
C GLY A 63 6.09 7.91 -4.80
N ASP A 64 5.67 9.17 -4.82
CA ASP A 64 4.92 9.76 -5.91
C ASP A 64 5.68 9.75 -7.23
N HIS A 65 4.93 9.70 -8.33
CA HIS A 65 5.43 9.73 -9.70
C HIS A 65 6.45 8.64 -10.06
N GLY A 66 6.42 7.50 -9.34
CA GLY A 66 7.38 6.41 -9.53
C GLY A 66 8.79 6.75 -9.04
N VAL A 67 8.92 7.80 -8.20
CA VAL A 67 10.21 8.17 -7.64
C VAL A 67 10.70 7.09 -6.69
N VAL A 68 11.93 6.64 -6.90
CA VAL A 68 12.66 5.76 -6.00
C VAL A 68 13.95 6.49 -5.59
N LEU A 69 14.14 6.67 -4.29
CA LEU A 69 15.34 7.29 -3.70
C LEU A 69 16.21 6.23 -3.03
N LEU A 70 17.51 6.36 -3.21
CA LEU A 70 18.54 5.47 -2.69
C LEU A 70 19.51 6.26 -1.82
N SER A 71 19.85 5.70 -0.66
CA SER A 71 20.92 6.19 0.19
C SER A 71 21.89 5.06 0.49
N ASP A 72 23.16 5.26 0.14
CA ASP A 72 24.26 4.31 0.39
C ASP A 72 25.07 4.66 1.65
N ASP A 73 24.70 5.73 2.35
CA ASP A 73 25.36 6.30 3.52
C ASP A 73 24.44 6.42 4.74
N GLN A 74 23.43 5.54 4.81
CA GLN A 74 22.47 5.41 5.90
C GLN A 74 21.62 6.67 6.15
N GLY A 75 21.14 7.25 5.06
CA GLY A 75 20.19 8.35 5.09
C GLY A 75 20.82 9.74 5.20
N LYS A 76 22.14 9.87 5.05
CA LYS A 76 22.79 11.20 5.04
C LYS A 76 22.57 11.91 3.70
N THR A 77 22.73 11.19 2.60
CA THR A 77 22.49 11.70 1.25
C THR A 77 21.60 10.73 0.46
N PHE A 78 20.86 11.30 -0.48
CA PHE A 78 19.96 10.54 -1.35
C PHE A 78 20.19 10.89 -2.81
N ARG A 79 19.96 9.92 -3.67
CA ARG A 79 19.90 10.05 -5.11
C ARG A 79 18.73 9.26 -5.68
N GLN A 80 18.27 9.63 -6.86
CA GLN A 80 17.22 8.88 -7.54
C GLN A 80 17.78 7.59 -8.17
N ALA A 81 16.97 6.53 -8.21
CA ALA A 81 17.24 5.30 -8.94
C ALA A 81 17.39 5.59 -10.45
N LYS A 82 18.15 4.73 -11.17
CA LYS A 82 18.48 4.93 -12.58
C LYS A 82 17.30 4.70 -13.51
N ALA A 83 16.48 3.66 -13.22
CA ALA A 83 15.37 3.29 -14.10
C ALA A 83 14.22 2.68 -13.31
N VAL A 84 13.03 3.28 -13.44
CA VAL A 84 11.76 2.78 -12.89
C VAL A 84 10.73 2.81 -14.02
N PRO A 85 10.07 1.68 -14.36
CA PRO A 85 9.26 1.56 -15.59
C PRO A 85 7.87 2.19 -15.51
N THR A 86 7.54 2.87 -14.41
CA THR A 86 6.22 3.47 -14.18
C THR A 86 6.33 4.86 -13.57
N ARG A 87 5.28 5.69 -13.77
CA ARG A 87 5.06 6.99 -13.10
C ARG A 87 3.94 6.96 -12.08
N VAL A 88 3.33 5.81 -11.84
CA VAL A 88 2.29 5.75 -10.81
C VAL A 88 2.93 5.85 -9.44
N THR A 89 2.16 6.32 -8.48
CA THR A 89 2.58 6.36 -7.09
C THR A 89 2.90 4.96 -6.57
N LEU A 90 4.08 4.80 -5.97
CA LEU A 90 4.52 3.58 -5.30
C LEU A 90 4.29 3.76 -3.79
N ASN A 91 3.56 2.84 -3.18
CA ASN A 91 3.10 2.95 -1.80
C ASN A 91 4.00 2.23 -0.79
N ALA A 92 4.59 1.10 -1.19
CA ALA A 92 5.40 0.27 -0.30
C ALA A 92 6.53 -0.42 -1.04
N VAL A 93 7.59 -0.76 -0.29
CA VAL A 93 8.76 -1.49 -0.77
C VAL A 93 9.22 -2.49 0.30
N SER A 94 9.68 -3.66 -0.14
CA SER A 94 10.21 -4.73 0.72
C SER A 94 11.42 -5.37 0.05
N PHE A 95 12.43 -5.71 0.83
CA PHE A 95 13.64 -6.40 0.37
C PHE A 95 13.80 -7.74 1.06
N ALA A 96 14.14 -8.76 0.29
CA ALA A 96 14.50 -10.09 0.80
C ALA A 96 15.98 -10.17 1.22
N ASN A 97 16.82 -9.37 0.57
CA ASN A 97 18.25 -9.24 0.82
C ASN A 97 18.75 -7.86 0.32
N ASP A 98 20.07 -7.66 0.23
CA ASP A 98 20.68 -6.40 -0.19
C ASP A 98 20.47 -6.06 -1.68
N LYS A 99 20.03 -7.01 -2.50
CA LYS A 99 19.87 -6.85 -3.94
C LYS A 99 18.44 -6.99 -4.42
N GLU A 100 17.71 -7.94 -3.84
CA GLU A 100 16.41 -8.37 -4.37
C GLU A 100 15.26 -7.79 -3.55
N GLY A 101 14.39 -7.05 -4.24
CA GLY A 101 13.28 -6.35 -3.61
C GLY A 101 12.10 -6.10 -4.54
N TRP A 102 10.96 -5.77 -3.93
CA TRP A 102 9.70 -5.51 -4.63
C TRP A 102 9.08 -4.19 -4.14
N ALA A 103 8.51 -3.45 -5.09
CA ALA A 103 7.73 -2.25 -4.79
C ALA A 103 6.34 -2.36 -5.40
N VAL A 104 5.34 -1.83 -4.70
CA VAL A 104 3.94 -1.89 -5.13
C VAL A 104 3.27 -0.52 -5.07
N GLY A 105 2.21 -0.35 -5.85
CA GLY A 105 1.52 0.94 -5.88
C GLY A 105 0.18 0.95 -6.60
N HIS A 106 -0.16 2.11 -7.12
CA HIS A 106 -1.37 2.35 -7.88
C HIS A 106 -1.44 1.48 -9.14
N LEU A 107 -2.64 1.30 -9.70
CA LEU A 107 -2.91 0.41 -10.83
C LEU A 107 -2.43 -1.03 -10.58
N GLY A 108 -2.40 -1.48 -9.31
CA GLY A 108 -1.98 -2.82 -8.93
C GLY A 108 -0.57 -3.18 -9.38
N VAL A 109 0.29 -2.17 -9.55
CA VAL A 109 1.68 -2.34 -10.01
C VAL A 109 2.48 -3.12 -8.99
N VAL A 110 3.26 -4.08 -9.48
CA VAL A 110 4.34 -4.75 -8.76
C VAL A 110 5.62 -4.62 -9.58
N LEU A 111 6.63 -4.01 -8.98
CA LEU A 111 7.96 -3.88 -9.54
C LEU A 111 8.92 -4.82 -8.80
N HIS A 112 9.96 -5.27 -9.49
CA HIS A 112 11.02 -6.12 -8.96
C HIS A 112 12.39 -5.54 -9.31
N THR A 113 13.32 -5.61 -8.39
CA THR A 113 14.73 -5.25 -8.55
C THR A 113 15.63 -6.42 -8.14
N VAL A 114 16.80 -6.52 -8.79
CA VAL A 114 17.86 -7.49 -8.46
C VAL A 114 19.22 -6.81 -8.22
N ASP A 115 19.23 -5.49 -8.15
CA ASP A 115 20.43 -4.66 -8.01
C ASP A 115 20.33 -3.63 -6.88
N GLY A 116 19.51 -3.94 -5.87
CA GLY A 116 19.33 -3.08 -4.69
C GLY A 116 18.56 -1.80 -4.99
N GLY A 117 17.64 -1.84 -5.96
CA GLY A 117 16.77 -0.74 -6.30
C GLY A 117 17.33 0.26 -7.30
N GLU A 118 18.50 0.01 -7.92
CA GLU A 118 19.05 0.85 -8.99
C GLU A 118 18.16 0.85 -10.22
N THR A 119 17.74 -0.36 -10.64
CA THR A 119 16.81 -0.55 -11.75
C THR A 119 15.67 -1.48 -11.36
N TRP A 120 14.51 -1.23 -11.94
CA TRP A 120 13.28 -1.95 -11.65
C TRP A 120 12.65 -2.50 -12.92
N GLY A 121 12.16 -3.74 -12.86
CA GLY A 121 11.35 -4.39 -13.87
C GLY A 121 9.88 -4.47 -13.46
N MET A 122 8.95 -4.33 -14.42
CA MET A 122 7.53 -4.53 -14.19
C MET A 122 7.22 -6.03 -14.14
N GLN A 123 6.67 -6.52 -13.03
CA GLN A 123 6.16 -7.90 -12.90
C GLN A 123 4.65 -7.99 -13.09
N ARG A 124 3.92 -6.97 -12.65
CA ARG A 124 2.45 -6.91 -12.74
C ARG A 124 1.98 -5.47 -12.86
N ASP A 125 0.91 -5.25 -13.61
CA ASP A 125 0.02 -4.11 -13.52
C ASP A 125 -1.44 -4.56 -13.71
N ASP A 126 -2.40 -3.70 -13.32
CA ASP A 126 -3.82 -3.95 -13.51
C ASP A 126 -4.48 -2.67 -14.02
N LEU A 127 -4.26 -2.40 -15.29
CA LEU A 127 -4.76 -1.20 -15.95
C LEU A 127 -6.29 -1.20 -16.12
N SER A 128 -6.94 -2.34 -15.89
CA SER A 128 -8.38 -2.49 -16.10
C SER A 128 -9.22 -2.16 -14.87
N SER A 129 -8.69 -2.35 -13.65
CA SER A 129 -9.49 -2.27 -12.42
C SER A 129 -9.03 -1.19 -11.44
N ASP A 130 -7.87 -0.56 -11.68
CA ASP A 130 -7.26 0.43 -10.77
C ASP A 130 -7.42 0.07 -9.29
N ARG A 131 -6.98 -1.15 -8.93
CA ARG A 131 -6.93 -1.59 -7.54
C ARG A 131 -5.52 -1.39 -6.98
N PRO A 132 -5.25 -0.25 -6.30
CA PRO A 132 -3.93 0.02 -5.72
C PRO A 132 -3.55 -1.02 -4.68
N LEU A 133 -2.25 -1.33 -4.64
CA LEU A 133 -1.61 -2.10 -3.59
C LEU A 133 -0.97 -1.11 -2.61
N PHE A 134 -1.18 -1.32 -1.31
CA PHE A 134 -0.71 -0.44 -0.23
C PHE A 134 0.46 -1.01 0.55
N THR A 135 0.66 -2.32 0.49
CA THR A 135 1.68 -3.02 1.25
C THR A 135 2.24 -4.22 0.49
N VAL A 136 3.52 -4.53 0.74
CA VAL A 136 4.21 -5.70 0.19
C VAL A 136 5.15 -6.27 1.25
N TRP A 137 5.25 -7.59 1.30
CA TRP A 137 6.13 -8.31 2.21
C TRP A 137 6.64 -9.58 1.55
N PHE A 138 7.93 -9.87 1.76
CA PHE A 138 8.57 -11.07 1.26
C PHE A 138 9.33 -11.83 2.36
N ARG A 139 9.31 -13.15 2.27
CA ARG A 139 10.19 -14.05 3.01
C ARG A 139 11.12 -14.76 2.03
N GLY A 140 12.39 -14.38 2.05
CA GLY A 140 13.33 -14.81 1.01
C GLY A 140 12.87 -14.36 -0.37
N ASN A 141 13.38 -15.01 -1.40
CA ASN A 141 13.18 -14.60 -2.79
C ASN A 141 11.93 -15.20 -3.45
N ALA A 142 11.22 -16.12 -2.77
CA ALA A 142 10.14 -16.87 -3.40
C ALA A 142 8.75 -16.51 -2.87
N LEU A 143 8.56 -16.54 -1.55
CA LEU A 143 7.25 -16.32 -0.93
C LEU A 143 7.02 -14.83 -0.66
N GLY A 144 5.98 -14.29 -1.27
CA GLY A 144 5.59 -12.90 -1.06
C GLY A 144 4.08 -12.69 -1.03
N PHE A 145 3.68 -11.58 -0.43
CA PHE A 145 2.30 -11.10 -0.38
C PHE A 145 2.25 -9.61 -0.69
N ALA A 146 1.19 -9.18 -1.38
CA ALA A 146 0.88 -7.77 -1.60
C ALA A 146 -0.59 -7.53 -1.29
N GLY A 147 -0.86 -6.52 -0.46
CA GLY A 147 -2.20 -6.19 0.01
C GLY A 147 -2.64 -4.79 -0.42
N GLY A 148 -3.94 -4.60 -0.63
CA GLY A 148 -4.43 -3.32 -1.14
C GLY A 148 -5.92 -3.07 -0.95
N LEU A 149 -6.47 -2.36 -1.93
CA LEU A 149 -7.85 -1.86 -1.93
C LEU A 149 -8.86 -3.01 -1.95
N TRP A 150 -9.95 -2.84 -1.20
CA TRP A 150 -11.11 -3.75 -1.15
C TRP A 150 -10.76 -5.22 -0.84
N GLY A 151 -9.81 -5.42 0.08
CA GLY A 151 -9.39 -6.75 0.51
C GLY A 151 -8.57 -7.51 -0.53
N LEU A 152 -8.05 -6.83 -1.57
CA LEU A 152 -7.15 -7.45 -2.52
C LEU A 152 -5.90 -7.93 -1.79
N LEU A 153 -5.73 -9.25 -1.73
CA LEU A 153 -4.51 -9.90 -1.23
C LEU A 153 -3.96 -10.80 -2.33
N LEU A 154 -2.76 -10.51 -2.78
CA LEU A 154 -2.03 -11.30 -3.75
C LEU A 154 -0.95 -12.11 -3.06
N LYS A 155 -0.71 -13.33 -3.52
CA LYS A 155 0.36 -14.24 -3.07
C LYS A 155 1.20 -14.66 -4.25
N THR A 156 2.49 -14.76 -4.05
CA THR A 156 3.44 -15.43 -4.94
C THR A 156 4.25 -16.46 -4.18
N THR A 157 4.67 -17.53 -4.87
CA THR A 157 5.60 -18.55 -4.38
C THR A 157 6.83 -18.70 -5.27
N ASN A 158 6.96 -17.82 -6.27
CA ASN A 158 8.02 -17.84 -7.29
C ASN A 158 8.64 -16.45 -7.54
N GLY A 159 8.74 -15.63 -6.48
CA GLY A 159 9.39 -14.32 -6.56
C GLY A 159 8.64 -13.28 -7.39
N GLY A 160 7.31 -13.44 -7.54
CA GLY A 160 6.47 -12.51 -8.30
C GLY A 160 6.42 -12.79 -9.79
N THR A 161 6.97 -13.93 -10.27
CA THR A 161 6.78 -14.37 -11.67
C THR A 161 5.31 -14.59 -11.97
N SER A 162 4.53 -15.04 -10.96
CA SER A 162 3.08 -15.07 -10.99
C SER A 162 2.49 -14.71 -9.63
N TRP A 163 1.28 -14.15 -9.66
CA TRP A 163 0.54 -13.72 -8.48
C TRP A 163 -0.87 -14.31 -8.52
N GLU A 164 -1.31 -14.85 -7.38
CA GLU A 164 -2.65 -15.42 -7.19
C GLU A 164 -3.41 -14.60 -6.15
N GLU A 165 -4.70 -14.35 -6.37
CA GLU A 165 -5.55 -13.67 -5.40
C GLU A 165 -5.95 -14.63 -4.27
N VAL A 166 -5.61 -14.27 -3.03
CA VAL A 166 -5.96 -15.00 -1.81
C VAL A 166 -7.29 -14.47 -1.28
N LYS A 167 -8.23 -15.37 -1.02
CA LYS A 167 -9.50 -15.01 -0.41
C LYS A 167 -9.34 -14.89 1.10
N LEU A 168 -9.58 -13.69 1.61
CA LEU A 168 -9.66 -13.44 3.04
C LEU A 168 -11.03 -13.87 3.59
N PRO A 169 -11.11 -14.23 4.91
CA PRO A 169 -12.38 -14.52 5.55
C PRO A 169 -13.32 -13.31 5.46
N VAL A 170 -14.60 -13.60 5.30
CA VAL A 170 -15.64 -12.59 5.15
C VAL A 170 -16.43 -12.49 6.46
N THR A 171 -16.57 -11.29 6.99
CA THR A 171 -17.45 -11.05 8.15
C THR A 171 -18.85 -11.57 7.86
N GLN A 172 -19.47 -12.29 8.82
CA GLN A 172 -20.80 -12.88 8.66
C GLN A 172 -21.82 -11.85 8.16
N GLY A 173 -22.56 -12.20 7.11
CA GLY A 173 -23.54 -11.34 6.46
C GLY A 173 -23.04 -10.48 5.30
N ARG A 174 -21.75 -10.55 4.92
CA ARG A 174 -21.17 -9.88 3.76
C ARG A 174 -20.79 -10.86 2.65
N LYS A 175 -20.84 -10.40 1.39
CA LYS A 175 -20.53 -11.24 0.23
C LYS A 175 -19.03 -11.25 -0.14
N LYS A 176 -18.25 -10.24 0.30
CA LYS A 176 -16.83 -10.08 -0.02
C LYS A 176 -16.06 -9.47 1.15
N ALA A 177 -14.77 -9.78 1.26
CA ALA A 177 -13.83 -9.00 2.06
C ALA A 177 -13.68 -7.62 1.41
N GLU A 178 -14.05 -6.56 2.12
CA GLU A 178 -14.09 -5.18 1.56
C GLU A 178 -13.14 -4.23 2.31
N LYS A 179 -12.41 -4.75 3.30
CA LYS A 179 -11.51 -3.93 4.11
C LYS A 179 -10.20 -3.70 3.39
N ASN A 180 -9.79 -2.44 3.29
CA ASN A 180 -8.49 -2.10 2.75
C ASN A 180 -7.36 -2.63 3.64
N LEU A 181 -6.31 -3.16 3.01
CA LEU A 181 -5.17 -3.80 3.65
C LEU A 181 -3.97 -2.86 3.58
N PHE A 182 -3.46 -2.37 4.74
CA PHE A 182 -2.48 -1.28 4.75
C PHE A 182 -1.07 -1.70 5.12
N ALA A 183 -0.88 -2.66 6.03
CA ALA A 183 0.45 -3.09 6.43
C ALA A 183 0.53 -4.60 6.59
N LEU A 184 1.46 -5.22 5.88
CA LEU A 184 1.86 -6.63 6.00
C LEU A 184 3.15 -6.70 6.80
N PHE A 185 3.20 -7.51 7.83
CA PHE A 185 4.39 -7.76 8.64
C PHE A 185 4.38 -9.18 9.22
N SER A 186 5.51 -9.64 9.73
CA SER A 186 5.63 -10.97 10.34
C SER A 186 6.35 -10.91 11.67
N ASN A 187 6.04 -11.86 12.56
CA ASN A 187 6.81 -12.08 13.77
C ASN A 187 7.99 -13.06 13.52
N GLN A 188 8.81 -13.25 14.55
CA GLN A 188 9.96 -14.16 14.46
C GLN A 188 9.57 -15.64 14.33
N LYS A 189 8.33 -16.01 14.74
CA LYS A 189 7.80 -17.37 14.54
C LYS A 189 7.37 -17.64 13.12
N GLY A 190 7.25 -16.57 12.32
CA GLY A 190 6.83 -16.63 10.93
C GLY A 190 5.32 -16.50 10.73
N ASP A 191 4.56 -16.17 11.77
CA ASP A 191 3.17 -15.76 11.60
C ASP A 191 3.10 -14.45 10.84
N LEU A 192 2.11 -14.33 9.98
CA LEU A 192 1.85 -13.15 9.16
C LEU A 192 0.68 -12.36 9.72
N PHE A 193 0.78 -11.04 9.63
CA PHE A 193 -0.26 -10.11 10.08
C PHE A 193 -0.54 -9.07 9.02
N ILE A 194 -1.82 -8.67 8.90
CA ILE A 194 -2.25 -7.58 8.03
C ILE A 194 -3.06 -6.60 8.86
N ALA A 195 -2.56 -5.39 9.03
CA ALA A 195 -3.32 -4.28 9.59
C ALA A 195 -4.29 -3.72 8.53
N ALA A 196 -5.54 -3.52 8.90
CA ALA A 196 -6.62 -3.20 7.97
C ALA A 196 -7.62 -2.17 8.54
N GLU A 197 -8.66 -1.89 7.78
CA GLU A 197 -9.75 -1.00 8.18
C GLU A 197 -10.56 -1.54 9.34
N ARG A 198 -11.26 -0.61 10.02
CA ARG A 198 -12.23 -0.90 11.09
C ARG A 198 -11.65 -1.69 12.27
N GLY A 199 -10.39 -1.39 12.61
CA GLY A 199 -9.70 -2.05 13.72
C GLY A 199 -9.51 -3.54 13.51
N THR A 200 -9.31 -3.97 12.27
CA THR A 200 -9.12 -5.37 11.92
C THR A 200 -7.65 -5.70 11.74
N VAL A 201 -7.23 -6.83 12.28
CA VAL A 201 -5.97 -7.50 11.94
C VAL A 201 -6.31 -8.88 11.39
N PHE A 202 -5.78 -9.21 10.21
CA PHE A 202 -5.79 -10.59 9.74
C PHE A 202 -4.49 -11.28 10.18
N LYS A 203 -4.59 -12.53 10.64
CA LYS A 203 -3.46 -13.36 11.08
C LYS A 203 -3.43 -14.67 10.30
N SER A 204 -2.25 -15.08 9.90
CA SER A 204 -1.98 -16.42 9.38
C SER A 204 -0.81 -17.04 10.14
N ALA A 205 -0.99 -18.27 10.64
CA ALA A 205 0.03 -19.05 11.33
C ALA A 205 0.62 -20.18 10.44
N ASP A 206 0.22 -20.27 9.19
CA ASP A 206 0.55 -21.35 8.26
C ASP A 206 1.21 -20.87 6.96
N GLY A 207 1.89 -19.72 7.02
CA GLY A 207 2.57 -19.13 5.86
C GLY A 207 1.61 -18.56 4.81
N GLY A 208 0.45 -18.06 5.24
CA GLY A 208 -0.55 -17.43 4.38
C GLY A 208 -1.40 -18.40 3.57
N GLN A 209 -1.56 -19.64 4.05
CA GLN A 209 -2.50 -20.60 3.47
C GLN A 209 -3.92 -20.30 3.95
N THR A 210 -4.06 -20.07 5.26
CA THR A 210 -5.33 -19.65 5.87
C THR A 210 -5.15 -18.36 6.67
N TRP A 211 -6.22 -17.59 6.77
CA TRP A 211 -6.25 -16.31 7.48
C TRP A 211 -7.43 -16.27 8.45
N LYS A 212 -7.17 -15.73 9.63
CA LYS A 212 -8.18 -15.45 10.67
C LYS A 212 -8.38 -13.94 10.77
N GLU A 213 -9.62 -13.49 10.78
CA GLU A 213 -9.97 -12.09 11.05
C GLU A 213 -10.06 -11.88 12.58
N ILE A 214 -9.34 -10.88 13.09
CA ILE A 214 -9.29 -10.53 14.49
C ILE A 214 -9.69 -9.06 14.64
N ALA A 215 -10.70 -8.78 15.49
CA ALA A 215 -11.07 -7.42 15.83
C ALA A 215 -10.22 -6.92 16.98
N THR A 216 -9.60 -5.74 16.86
CA THR A 216 -8.79 -5.15 17.92
C THR A 216 -9.61 -4.41 19.00
N GLY A 217 -10.94 -4.31 18.79
CA GLY A 217 -11.82 -3.61 19.73
C GLY A 217 -12.04 -2.12 19.44
N ILE A 218 -11.33 -1.55 18.47
CA ILE A 218 -11.51 -0.14 18.03
C ILE A 218 -12.03 -0.06 16.61
N PRO A 219 -12.87 0.92 16.26
CA PRO A 219 -13.39 1.08 14.89
C PRO A 219 -12.47 1.93 13.98
N ALA A 220 -11.18 2.10 14.31
CA ALA A 220 -10.26 2.93 13.55
C ALA A 220 -9.50 2.13 12.49
N THR A 221 -9.13 2.79 11.39
CA THR A 221 -8.26 2.21 10.37
C THR A 221 -6.83 2.13 10.90
N LEU A 222 -6.22 0.96 10.76
CA LEU A 222 -4.84 0.68 11.13
C LEU A 222 -3.98 0.76 9.88
N TRP A 223 -3.04 1.70 9.84
CA TRP A 223 -2.22 2.00 8.65
C TRP A 223 -0.85 1.36 8.68
N THR A 224 -0.36 1.03 9.86
CA THR A 224 0.99 0.50 10.05
C THR A 224 1.00 -0.57 11.15
N GLY A 225 2.05 -1.39 11.16
CA GLY A 225 2.26 -2.40 12.18
C GLY A 225 3.68 -2.92 12.21
N VAL A 226 4.09 -3.42 13.38
CA VAL A 226 5.40 -3.99 13.62
C VAL A 226 5.30 -5.14 14.61
N ALA A 227 6.13 -6.15 14.41
CA ALA A 227 6.42 -7.18 15.42
C ALA A 227 7.79 -6.89 16.03
N LEU A 228 7.83 -6.67 17.32
CA LEU A 228 9.04 -6.37 18.06
C LEU A 228 9.87 -7.64 18.31
N LYS A 229 11.16 -7.46 18.57
CA LYS A 229 12.06 -8.57 18.96
C LYS A 229 11.62 -9.28 20.24
N SER A 230 10.91 -8.59 21.14
CA SER A 230 10.27 -9.17 22.32
C SER A 230 9.14 -10.16 22.00
N GLY A 231 8.59 -10.12 20.80
CA GLY A 231 7.38 -10.84 20.37
C GLY A 231 6.10 -10.03 20.50
N THR A 232 6.17 -8.84 21.09
CA THR A 232 5.03 -7.90 21.13
C THR A 232 4.69 -7.43 19.72
N LEU A 233 3.39 -7.33 19.44
CA LEU A 233 2.88 -6.76 18.19
C LEU A 233 2.28 -5.39 18.46
N ILE A 234 2.52 -4.45 17.58
CA ILE A 234 1.92 -3.11 17.65
C ILE A 234 1.33 -2.79 16.27
N VAL A 235 0.09 -2.30 16.27
CA VAL A 235 -0.54 -1.71 15.08
C VAL A 235 -1.05 -0.33 15.43
N ALA A 236 -0.96 0.59 14.47
CA ALA A 236 -1.32 1.99 14.70
C ALA A 236 -1.94 2.61 13.44
N GLY A 237 -2.61 3.75 13.58
CA GLY A 237 -3.19 4.41 12.42
C GLY A 237 -4.02 5.65 12.73
N LEU A 238 -5.24 5.67 12.23
CA LEU A 238 -6.12 6.82 12.22
C LEU A 238 -6.34 7.41 13.61
N ARG A 239 -6.25 8.74 13.74
CA ARG A 239 -6.49 9.51 14.98
C ARG A 239 -5.55 9.13 16.13
N GLY A 240 -4.32 8.72 15.83
CA GLY A 240 -3.33 8.39 16.84
C GLY A 240 -3.59 7.09 17.60
N ARG A 241 -4.49 6.24 17.11
CA ARG A 241 -4.81 4.97 17.81
C ARG A 241 -3.65 4.00 17.69
N ILE A 242 -3.27 3.41 18.80
CA ILE A 242 -2.26 2.36 18.92
C ILE A 242 -2.87 1.17 19.65
N MET A 243 -2.73 -0.02 19.06
CA MET A 243 -3.11 -1.28 19.68
C MET A 243 -1.88 -2.15 19.88
N ARG A 244 -1.76 -2.79 21.02
CA ARG A 244 -0.64 -3.62 21.43
C ARG A 244 -1.12 -5.01 21.82
N SER A 245 -0.38 -6.06 21.41
CA SER A 245 -0.65 -7.45 21.76
C SER A 245 0.62 -8.15 22.25
N GLU A 246 0.53 -8.91 23.33
CA GLU A 246 1.61 -9.72 23.90
C GLU A 246 1.42 -11.23 23.65
N ASP A 247 0.29 -11.63 23.09
CA ASP A 247 -0.12 -13.04 22.93
C ASP A 247 -0.17 -13.51 21.47
N GLY A 248 0.63 -12.87 20.62
CA GLY A 248 0.71 -13.21 19.20
C GLY A 248 -0.52 -12.76 18.41
N GLY A 249 -1.17 -11.68 18.83
CA GLY A 249 -2.26 -11.03 18.11
C GLY A 249 -3.66 -11.60 18.41
N GLU A 250 -3.81 -12.46 19.43
CA GLU A 250 -5.14 -12.97 19.79
C GLU A 250 -5.97 -11.92 20.55
N HIS A 251 -5.33 -11.16 21.45
CA HIS A 251 -5.95 -10.04 22.16
C HIS A 251 -5.14 -8.77 21.98
N TRP A 252 -5.85 -7.65 21.93
CA TRP A 252 -5.28 -6.33 21.69
C TRP A 252 -5.73 -5.35 22.77
N ILE A 253 -4.78 -4.57 23.28
CA ILE A 253 -5.01 -3.53 24.29
C ILE A 253 -4.68 -2.19 23.66
N GLU A 254 -5.56 -1.21 23.84
CA GLU A 254 -5.30 0.15 23.39
C GLU A 254 -4.29 0.84 24.29
N VAL A 255 -3.29 1.47 23.66
CA VAL A 255 -2.27 2.27 24.32
C VAL A 255 -2.52 3.75 24.03
N ASN A 256 -2.44 4.58 25.08
CA ASN A 256 -2.55 6.02 24.92
C ASN A 256 -1.31 6.57 24.17
N SER A 257 -1.52 7.04 22.95
CA SER A 257 -0.46 7.65 22.14
C SER A 257 -0.12 9.08 22.53
N GLY A 258 -0.97 9.76 23.31
CA GLY A 258 -0.84 11.19 23.66
C GLY A 258 -1.13 12.15 22.49
N THR A 259 -1.58 11.67 21.33
CA THR A 259 -1.90 12.49 20.14
C THR A 259 -3.21 12.07 19.49
N LYS A 260 -3.77 12.99 18.67
CA LYS A 260 -4.88 12.70 17.75
C LYS A 260 -4.43 12.69 16.29
N SER A 261 -3.17 13.01 16.00
CA SER A 261 -2.61 12.94 14.65
C SER A 261 -2.43 11.48 14.24
N SER A 262 -2.80 11.18 13.00
CA SER A 262 -2.75 9.79 12.50
C SER A 262 -1.31 9.31 12.33
N ILE A 263 -1.07 8.05 12.68
CA ILE A 263 0.25 7.41 12.64
C ILE A 263 0.38 6.69 11.30
N THR A 264 1.42 7.01 10.55
CA THR A 264 1.67 6.53 9.19
C THR A 264 2.75 5.46 9.10
N GLY A 265 3.70 5.44 10.05
CA GLY A 265 4.81 4.50 10.07
C GLY A 265 5.26 4.20 11.48
N ILE A 266 5.75 2.97 11.70
CA ILE A 266 6.32 2.51 12.97
C ILE A 266 7.47 1.54 12.71
N THR A 267 8.52 1.63 13.52
CA THR A 267 9.67 0.72 13.45
C THR A 267 10.29 0.51 14.82
N GLU A 268 10.90 -0.65 15.03
CA GLU A 268 11.80 -0.91 16.14
C GLU A 268 13.23 -0.54 15.74
N LEU A 269 13.91 0.24 16.56
CA LEU A 269 15.31 0.62 16.35
C LEU A 269 16.25 -0.49 16.82
N ALA A 270 17.54 -0.40 16.48
CA ALA A 270 18.54 -1.41 16.84
C ALA A 270 18.68 -1.57 18.36
N ASP A 271 18.54 -0.48 19.12
CA ASP A 271 18.59 -0.44 20.57
C ASP A 271 17.30 -0.88 21.28
N GLY A 272 16.28 -1.32 20.53
CA GLY A 272 14.99 -1.79 21.05
C GLY A 272 13.96 -0.70 21.30
N ARG A 273 14.32 0.59 21.12
CA ARG A 273 13.33 1.67 21.15
C ARG A 273 12.38 1.55 19.96
N ILE A 274 11.17 2.00 20.15
CA ILE A 274 10.15 2.07 19.11
C ILE A 274 10.01 3.52 18.69
N LEU A 275 10.01 3.77 17.40
CA LEU A 275 9.69 5.06 16.82
C LEU A 275 8.47 4.94 15.90
N ALA A 276 7.47 5.77 16.13
CA ALA A 276 6.35 5.96 15.24
C ALA A 276 6.31 7.40 14.74
N VAL A 277 5.87 7.58 13.48
CA VAL A 277 5.76 8.89 12.84
C VAL A 277 4.37 9.06 12.26
N GLY A 278 3.95 10.30 12.01
CA GLY A 278 2.61 10.53 11.48
C GLY A 278 2.36 11.91 10.90
N LEU A 279 1.10 12.14 10.60
CA LEU A 279 0.62 13.40 10.08
C LEU A 279 0.84 14.52 11.11
N ASP A 280 0.77 15.79 10.67
CA ASP A 280 1.04 16.97 11.50
C ASP A 280 2.47 17.00 12.09
N GLY A 281 3.41 16.26 11.50
CA GLY A 281 4.79 16.22 11.96
C GLY A 281 4.98 15.49 13.29
N VAL A 282 4.02 14.67 13.71
CA VAL A 282 4.10 13.95 14.98
C VAL A 282 5.13 12.83 14.92
N SER A 283 5.89 12.68 16.01
CA SER A 283 6.71 11.49 16.28
C SER A 283 6.49 11.02 17.71
N LEU A 284 6.45 9.70 17.87
CA LEU A 284 6.24 9.05 19.16
C LEU A 284 7.39 8.10 19.44
N GLN A 285 7.87 8.06 20.66
CA GLN A 285 8.95 7.20 21.10
C GLN A 285 8.52 6.36 22.32
N SER A 286 8.88 5.07 22.30
CA SER A 286 8.72 4.19 23.45
C SER A 286 10.03 3.45 23.72
N SER A 287 10.36 3.26 25.00
CA SER A 287 11.49 2.45 25.47
C SER A 287 11.06 1.31 26.40
N ASP A 288 9.78 1.05 26.50
CA ASP A 288 9.16 0.08 27.41
C ASP A 288 8.26 -0.92 26.66
N ASP A 289 8.70 -1.33 25.48
CA ASP A 289 7.99 -2.32 24.66
C ASP A 289 6.59 -1.85 24.21
N GLY A 290 6.47 -0.54 23.99
CA GLY A 290 5.23 0.08 23.50
C GLY A 290 4.12 0.22 24.55
N ARG A 291 4.44 0.15 25.84
CA ARG A 291 3.46 0.38 26.92
C ARG A 291 3.14 1.85 27.09
N ASN A 292 4.15 2.70 26.95
CA ASN A 292 3.99 4.14 27.02
C ASN A 292 4.72 4.81 25.84
N PHE A 293 4.19 5.94 25.39
CA PHE A 293 4.78 6.75 24.32
C PHE A 293 4.97 8.19 24.79
N SER A 294 6.16 8.73 24.52
CA SER A 294 6.42 10.16 24.56
C SER A 294 6.16 10.76 23.16
N VAL A 295 5.52 11.93 23.12
CA VAL A 295 5.12 12.59 21.87
C VAL A 295 5.92 13.87 21.66
N SER A 296 6.35 14.06 20.44
CA SER A 296 6.88 15.33 19.96
C SER A 296 6.26 15.67 18.61
N SER A 297 6.26 16.95 18.24
CA SER A 297 5.76 17.41 16.95
C SER A 297 6.71 18.42 16.35
N ARG A 298 6.89 18.36 15.05
CA ARG A 298 7.67 19.32 14.29
C ARG A 298 6.99 20.70 14.31
N PRO A 299 7.74 21.79 14.46
CA PRO A 299 7.16 23.15 14.43
C PRO A 299 6.45 23.47 13.10
N ASP A 300 6.99 22.96 11.98
CA ASP A 300 6.44 23.15 10.63
C ASP A 300 5.23 22.24 10.32
N ARG A 301 4.91 21.30 11.20
CA ARG A 301 3.82 20.33 11.06
C ARG A 301 3.83 19.53 9.75
N MET A 302 4.98 19.44 9.07
CA MET A 302 5.16 18.67 7.85
C MET A 302 4.81 17.20 8.09
N ALA A 303 3.92 16.64 7.28
CA ALA A 303 3.48 15.26 7.41
C ALA A 303 4.65 14.29 7.23
N LEU A 304 4.86 13.44 8.24
CA LEU A 304 5.82 12.32 8.17
C LEU A 304 5.08 11.09 7.66
N THR A 305 5.65 10.42 6.68
CA THR A 305 4.95 9.39 5.89
C THR A 305 5.51 7.99 6.07
N ALA A 306 6.82 7.88 6.28
CA ALA A 306 7.49 6.60 6.51
C ALA A 306 8.69 6.75 7.44
N VAL A 307 9.06 5.67 8.10
CA VAL A 307 10.25 5.56 8.95
C VAL A 307 10.90 4.19 8.78
N VAL A 308 12.21 4.17 8.74
CA VAL A 308 13.00 2.93 8.70
C VAL A 308 14.16 3.05 9.68
N SER A 309 14.50 1.95 10.37
CA SER A 309 15.73 1.88 11.16
C SER A 309 16.95 1.84 10.24
N SER A 310 18.10 2.31 10.70
CA SER A 310 19.37 2.18 9.99
C SER A 310 20.12 0.95 10.51
N ALA A 311 20.76 0.19 9.63
CA ALA A 311 21.46 -1.05 10.00
C ALA A 311 22.64 -0.85 10.96
N GLN A 312 23.26 0.34 11.00
CA GLN A 312 24.48 0.62 11.76
C GLN A 312 24.36 1.79 12.74
N ARG A 313 23.20 2.43 12.80
CA ARG A 313 22.97 3.60 13.67
C ARG A 313 21.67 3.46 14.39
N ASP A 314 21.65 3.84 15.66
CA ASP A 314 20.41 4.04 16.42
C ASP A 314 19.62 5.29 15.98
N ILE A 315 19.92 5.80 14.76
CA ILE A 315 19.29 6.96 14.17
C ILE A 315 18.35 6.49 13.08
N PRO A 316 17.05 6.72 13.25
CA PRO A 316 16.06 6.38 12.23
C PRO A 316 16.19 7.28 11.01
N VAL A 317 15.80 6.80 9.85
CA VAL A 317 15.62 7.62 8.66
C VAL A 317 14.12 7.84 8.46
N ILE A 318 13.72 9.11 8.43
CA ILE A 318 12.33 9.54 8.35
C ILE A 318 12.09 10.16 6.97
N PHE A 319 10.94 9.87 6.41
CA PHE A 319 10.47 10.44 5.16
C PHE A 319 9.19 11.24 5.36
N SER A 320 8.92 12.15 4.45
CA SER A 320 7.81 13.09 4.54
C SER A 320 7.14 13.32 3.19
N GLU A 321 6.08 14.12 3.21
CA GLU A 321 5.45 14.66 2.00
C GLU A 321 6.38 15.54 1.14
N ASN A 322 7.56 15.88 1.65
CA ASN A 322 8.56 16.69 0.96
C ASN A 322 9.95 16.01 0.97
N GLY A 323 9.97 14.67 0.79
CA GLY A 323 11.19 13.87 0.70
C GLY A 323 11.78 13.42 2.03
N PRO A 324 13.09 13.06 2.04
CA PRO A 324 13.79 12.69 3.26
C PRO A 324 13.87 13.84 4.26
N VAL A 325 13.68 13.53 5.53
CA VAL A 325 13.81 14.50 6.62
C VAL A 325 15.25 14.53 7.12
N ALA A 326 15.90 15.68 7.05
CA ALA A 326 17.23 15.84 7.61
C ALA A 326 17.21 15.58 9.13
N VAL A 327 18.05 14.67 9.58
CA VAL A 327 18.32 14.48 11.01
C VAL A 327 19.20 15.64 11.47
N LYS A 328 18.68 16.47 12.37
CA LYS A 328 19.45 17.55 13.01
C LYS A 328 20.26 16.99 14.17
#